data_adc1d9d3c0e0fe4c236ca34b8ee49941
#
_entry.id   adc1d9d3c0e0fe4c236ca34b8ee49941
#
_cell.length_a   1.000
_cell.length_b   1.000
_cell.length_c   1.000
_cell.angle_alpha   90.00
_cell.angle_beta   90.00
_cell.angle_gamma   90.00
#
_symmetry.space_group_name_H-M   'P 1'
#
loop_
_entity.id
_entity.type
_entity.pdbx_description
1 polymer ?
#
loop_
_entity_poly.entity_id
_entity_poly.type
_entity_poly.pdbx_seq_one_letter_code
_entity_poly.pdbx_strand_id
1 'polypeptide(L)'
;MMHTYPVLSHPGSITPFGLLWRIACGHGLNKWPFDGLIINKLKTVSVVATTLVLLNNAAIARCPKNLDFTKRFLASEQSVHLCQAYAGKVLLVVNTASYCGFTGQYRGLEALYQQYREAGLMVLGFPSNDFLQEPRSEDKVREFCSLTYNVKFPMFEKTRVAKRHADPFYQALANQSGDYPRWNFHKYLLDRQGNVVASYGSSVKPDDESLISTIESNL
;
A
#
# COMPACT_ATOMS: atom_id res chain seq x y z
N MET A 1 2.48 30.27 -40.07
CA MET A 1 1.70 31.11 -39.13
C MET A 1 2.00 30.59 -37.72
N MET A 2 2.84 31.32 -37.01
CA MET A 2 3.22 31.02 -35.61
C MET A 2 2.21 31.67 -34.69
N HIS A 3 1.61 30.91 -33.79
CA HIS A 3 0.81 31.46 -32.69
C HIS A 3 1.55 31.27 -31.39
N THR A 4 2.07 32.37 -30.87
CA THR A 4 2.63 32.54 -29.55
C THR A 4 1.55 32.74 -28.52
N TYR A 5 1.59 31.99 -27.38
CA TYR A 5 0.78 32.26 -26.19
C TYR A 5 1.60 32.93 -25.11
N PRO A 6 1.08 33.92 -24.39
CA PRO A 6 1.83 34.67 -23.40
C PRO A 6 1.87 33.96 -22.03
N VAL A 7 3.03 34.09 -21.41
CA VAL A 7 3.31 33.71 -20.03
C VAL A 7 2.72 34.76 -19.09
N LEU A 8 1.87 34.35 -18.16
CA LEU A 8 1.40 35.18 -17.04
C LEU A 8 2.15 34.79 -15.77
N SER A 9 3.05 35.66 -15.35
CA SER A 9 3.72 35.67 -14.06
C SER A 9 2.84 36.40 -13.02
N HIS A 10 2.62 35.79 -11.88
CA HIS A 10 2.14 36.50 -10.69
C HIS A 10 3.03 36.19 -9.50
N PRO A 11 3.55 37.22 -8.82
CA PRO A 11 4.22 37.08 -7.55
C PRO A 11 3.20 37.38 -6.43
N GLY A 12 2.97 36.45 -5.53
CA GLY A 12 2.20 36.62 -4.29
C GLY A 12 3.09 36.54 -3.07
N SER A 13 3.45 37.67 -2.51
CA SER A 13 4.15 37.83 -1.25
C SER A 13 3.21 37.50 -0.07
N ILE A 14 3.64 36.67 0.85
CA ILE A 14 3.00 36.43 2.14
C ILE A 14 3.86 37.03 3.25
N THR A 15 3.34 38.05 3.90
CA THR A 15 3.91 38.67 5.10
C THR A 15 3.48 37.91 6.35
N PRO A 16 4.38 37.77 7.36
CA PRO A 16 3.98 37.18 8.64
C PRO A 16 3.49 38.27 9.59
N PHE A 17 2.29 38.13 10.11
CA PHE A 17 1.75 38.95 11.20
C PHE A 17 2.29 38.43 12.54
N GLY A 18 3.14 39.26 13.18
CA GLY A 18 3.51 39.11 14.55
C GLY A 18 2.46 39.74 15.47
N LEU A 19 2.08 39.05 16.52
CA LEU A 19 1.30 39.62 17.61
C LEU A 19 2.11 39.61 18.92
N LEU A 20 2.58 40.80 19.26
CA LEU A 20 3.17 41.14 20.56
C LEU A 20 2.06 41.26 21.61
N TRP A 21 2.19 40.53 22.70
CA TRP A 21 1.46 40.85 23.95
C TRP A 21 2.38 41.51 24.97
N ARG A 22 2.03 42.74 25.33
CA ARG A 22 2.70 43.57 26.32
C ARG A 22 2.29 43.13 27.71
N ILE A 23 3.32 43.04 28.57
CA ILE A 23 3.24 42.88 30.01
C ILE A 23 2.80 44.21 30.61
N ALA A 24 1.80 44.23 31.46
CA ALA A 24 1.47 45.33 32.33
C ALA A 24 1.71 44.91 33.79
N CYS A 25 2.70 45.55 34.42
CA CYS A 25 2.92 45.55 35.87
C CYS A 25 1.83 46.35 36.57
N GLY A 26 1.29 45.82 37.65
CA GLY A 26 0.45 46.55 38.61
C GLY A 26 0.77 46.13 40.03
N HIS A 27 1.29 47.06 40.79
CA HIS A 27 1.65 46.97 42.18
C HIS A 27 0.43 46.86 43.12
N GLY A 28 0.57 46.13 44.19
CA GLY A 28 -0.39 46.13 45.29
C GLY A 28 0.09 45.34 46.49
N LEU A 29 0.85 45.98 47.35
CA LEU A 29 1.20 45.50 48.70
C LEU A 29 -0.03 45.55 49.59
N ASN A 30 -0.38 44.52 50.34
CA ASN A 30 -1.04 44.60 51.61
C ASN A 30 -0.64 43.46 52.53
N LYS A 31 -0.10 43.85 53.68
CA LYS A 31 0.27 43.07 54.86
C LYS A 31 -0.95 42.44 55.49
N TRP A 32 -0.83 41.23 55.98
CA TRP A 32 -1.70 40.64 56.99
C TRP A 32 -0.89 40.10 58.16
N PRO A 33 -1.38 40.29 59.44
CA PRO A 33 -0.63 39.87 60.59
C PRO A 33 -0.95 38.46 61.07
N PHE A 34 -0.05 37.96 61.88
CA PHE A 34 -0.04 36.69 62.59
C PHE A 34 -1.28 36.47 63.45
N ASP A 35 -1.72 35.22 63.56
CA ASP A 35 -1.78 34.44 64.82
C ASP A 35 -2.63 33.18 64.60
N GLY A 36 -2.19 32.10 65.23
CA GLY A 36 -3.08 30.96 65.48
C GLY A 36 -2.53 29.57 65.17
N LEU A 37 -1.75 29.10 66.12
CA LEU A 37 -1.29 27.73 66.26
C LEU A 37 -2.46 26.75 66.38
N ILE A 38 -2.66 25.85 65.42
CA ILE A 38 -3.37 24.60 65.67
C ILE A 38 -2.66 23.47 64.92
N ILE A 39 -1.99 22.63 65.67
CA ILE A 39 -1.44 21.36 65.27
C ILE A 39 -2.61 20.41 65.11
N ASN A 40 -2.94 20.03 63.89
CA ASN A 40 -3.80 18.89 63.66
C ASN A 40 -3.18 17.96 62.62
N LYS A 41 -3.03 16.73 63.04
CA LYS A 41 -2.47 15.57 62.38
C LYS A 41 -2.91 15.49 60.92
N LEU A 42 -2.04 15.83 59.99
CA LEU A 42 -2.23 15.42 58.59
C LEU A 42 -1.84 13.95 58.45
N LYS A 43 -2.84 13.14 58.28
CA LYS A 43 -2.68 11.78 57.72
C LYS A 43 -2.08 11.94 56.33
N THR A 44 -0.87 11.43 56.16
CA THR A 44 -0.24 11.27 54.86
C THR A 44 -1.09 10.35 54.02
N VAL A 45 -1.90 10.93 53.15
CA VAL A 45 -2.52 10.19 52.05
C VAL A 45 -1.42 9.97 51.00
N SER A 46 -0.85 8.80 51.03
CA SER A 46 0.07 8.32 49.99
C SER A 46 -0.76 8.14 48.72
N VAL A 47 -0.72 9.11 47.83
CA VAL A 47 -1.24 8.97 46.49
C VAL A 47 -0.25 8.10 45.72
N VAL A 48 -0.50 6.80 45.75
CA VAL A 48 0.15 5.87 44.83
C VAL A 48 -0.39 6.21 43.43
N ALA A 49 0.33 7.06 42.73
CA ALA A 49 0.11 7.28 41.31
C ALA A 49 0.41 5.97 40.56
N THR A 50 -0.60 5.15 40.39
CA THR A 50 -0.56 3.99 39.52
C THR A 50 -0.47 4.52 38.10
N THR A 51 0.76 4.75 37.63
CA THR A 51 1.04 4.93 36.21
C THR A 51 0.66 3.65 35.50
N LEU A 52 -0.56 3.63 34.97
CA LEU A 52 -1.03 2.60 34.06
C LEU A 52 -0.22 2.78 32.78
N VAL A 53 0.94 2.10 32.72
CA VAL A 53 1.70 1.94 31.49
C VAL A 53 0.82 1.06 30.61
N LEU A 54 0.05 1.70 29.74
CA LEU A 54 -0.58 1.03 28.60
C LEU A 54 0.57 0.54 27.73
N LEU A 55 1.01 -0.67 28.00
CA LEU A 55 1.81 -1.46 27.07
C LEU A 55 0.93 -1.64 25.83
N ASN A 56 1.08 -0.72 24.87
CA ASN A 56 0.66 -0.97 23.51
C ASN A 56 1.49 -2.18 23.03
N ASN A 57 1.02 -3.38 23.34
CA ASN A 57 1.38 -4.57 22.61
C ASN A 57 0.81 -4.37 21.20
N ALA A 58 1.48 -3.55 20.38
CA ALA A 58 1.41 -3.71 18.94
C ALA A 58 1.90 -5.14 18.72
N ALA A 59 0.96 -6.07 18.66
CA ALA A 59 1.24 -7.42 18.23
C ALA A 59 1.98 -7.24 16.91
N ILE A 60 3.27 -7.58 16.88
CA ILE A 60 4.05 -7.61 15.65
C ILE A 60 3.29 -8.61 14.79
N ALA A 61 2.47 -8.07 13.89
CA ALA A 61 1.64 -8.88 13.02
C ALA A 61 2.60 -9.81 12.28
N ARG A 62 2.53 -11.11 12.62
CA ARG A 62 3.38 -12.12 11.99
C ARG A 62 3.11 -12.03 10.49
N CYS A 63 4.19 -11.92 9.71
CA CYS A 63 4.10 -11.86 8.27
C CYS A 63 3.27 -13.03 7.73
N PRO A 64 2.21 -12.79 6.93
CA PRO A 64 1.47 -13.86 6.29
C PRO A 64 2.39 -14.70 5.40
N LYS A 65 2.27 -16.04 5.47
CA LYS A 65 3.14 -16.95 4.70
C LYS A 65 3.15 -16.67 3.20
N ASN A 66 2.02 -16.23 2.65
CA ASN A 66 1.90 -15.88 1.24
C ASN A 66 2.55 -14.53 0.89
N LEU A 67 3.00 -13.75 1.88
CA LEU A 67 3.67 -12.47 1.68
C LEU A 67 5.12 -12.47 2.20
N ASP A 68 5.60 -13.59 2.72
CA ASP A 68 6.96 -13.73 3.25
C ASP A 68 7.97 -14.00 2.12
N PHE A 69 7.98 -13.11 1.13
CA PHE A 69 8.83 -13.16 -0.04
C PHE A 69 9.41 -11.78 -0.37
N THR A 70 10.67 -11.77 -0.81
CA THR A 70 11.30 -10.59 -1.39
C THR A 70 11.22 -10.68 -2.91
N LYS A 71 10.77 -9.59 -3.56
CA LYS A 71 10.65 -9.48 -5.01
C LYS A 71 11.31 -8.21 -5.50
N ARG A 72 12.04 -8.30 -6.60
CA ARG A 72 12.65 -7.18 -7.28
C ARG A 72 11.63 -6.52 -8.21
N PHE A 73 11.65 -5.19 -8.29
CA PHE A 73 10.83 -4.47 -9.26
C PHE A 73 11.35 -4.70 -10.69
N LEU A 74 10.43 -4.66 -11.64
CA LEU A 74 10.69 -4.87 -13.06
C LEU A 74 11.77 -3.90 -13.59
N ALA A 75 12.79 -4.44 -14.21
CA ALA A 75 13.92 -3.68 -14.76
C ALA A 75 14.55 -2.69 -13.76
N SER A 76 14.74 -3.10 -12.51
CA SER A 76 15.29 -2.30 -11.42
C SER A 76 16.17 -3.18 -10.53
N GLU A 77 17.12 -2.58 -9.83
CA GLU A 77 17.88 -3.24 -8.76
C GLU A 77 17.17 -3.18 -7.40
N GLN A 78 16.07 -2.43 -7.31
CA GLN A 78 15.32 -2.30 -6.07
C GLN A 78 14.45 -3.52 -5.83
N SER A 79 14.46 -4.00 -4.60
CA SER A 79 13.62 -5.11 -4.14
C SER A 79 12.79 -4.68 -2.95
N VAL A 80 11.67 -5.36 -2.76
CA VAL A 80 10.75 -5.12 -1.64
C VAL A 80 10.33 -6.46 -1.02
N HIS A 81 10.26 -6.49 0.30
CA HIS A 81 9.63 -7.59 1.02
C HIS A 81 8.12 -7.39 0.99
N LEU A 82 7.37 -8.31 0.35
CA LEU A 82 5.95 -8.14 0.07
C LEU A 82 5.12 -7.88 1.33
N CYS A 83 5.44 -8.56 2.43
CA CYS A 83 4.76 -8.35 3.70
C CYS A 83 4.99 -6.92 4.23
N GLN A 84 6.22 -6.42 4.19
CA GLN A 84 6.52 -5.07 4.69
C GLN A 84 5.81 -3.98 3.87
N ALA A 85 5.70 -4.20 2.55
CA ALA A 85 5.10 -3.23 1.65
C ALA A 85 3.57 -3.31 1.58
N TYR A 86 3.01 -4.53 1.70
CA TYR A 86 1.60 -4.77 1.34
C TYR A 86 0.77 -5.46 2.41
N ALA A 87 1.28 -5.75 3.62
CA ALA A 87 0.46 -6.29 4.69
C ALA A 87 -0.72 -5.37 5.02
N GLY A 88 -1.90 -5.94 5.24
CA GLY A 88 -3.13 -5.20 5.49
C GLY A 88 -3.80 -4.61 4.25
N LYS A 89 -3.28 -4.91 3.05
CA LYS A 89 -3.89 -4.55 1.76
C LYS A 89 -4.58 -5.75 1.14
N VAL A 90 -5.62 -5.49 0.35
CA VAL A 90 -6.19 -6.46 -0.57
C VAL A 90 -5.30 -6.52 -1.80
N LEU A 91 -4.86 -7.72 -2.22
CA LEU A 91 -3.89 -7.86 -3.30
C LEU A 91 -4.50 -8.61 -4.48
N LEU A 92 -4.43 -8.03 -5.67
CA LEU A 92 -4.71 -8.70 -6.94
C LEU A 92 -3.38 -9.04 -7.62
N VAL A 93 -2.94 -10.28 -7.49
CA VAL A 93 -1.69 -10.79 -8.07
C VAL A 93 -1.97 -11.36 -9.45
N VAL A 94 -1.29 -10.87 -10.48
CA VAL A 94 -1.55 -11.22 -11.88
C VAL A 94 -0.25 -11.59 -12.59
N ASN A 95 -0.20 -12.76 -13.25
CA ASN A 95 0.88 -13.05 -14.19
C ASN A 95 0.57 -12.43 -15.56
N THR A 96 1.47 -11.64 -16.08
CA THR A 96 1.24 -10.81 -17.26
C THR A 96 2.10 -11.23 -18.45
N ALA A 97 1.74 -10.78 -19.65
CA ALA A 97 2.54 -10.94 -20.86
C ALA A 97 2.22 -9.86 -21.90
N SER A 98 3.24 -9.46 -22.67
CA SER A 98 3.16 -8.35 -23.62
C SER A 98 2.52 -8.74 -24.96
N TYR A 99 2.61 -10.02 -25.38
CA TYR A 99 2.16 -10.50 -26.71
C TYR A 99 1.02 -11.50 -26.63
N CYS A 100 0.17 -11.38 -25.63
CA CYS A 100 -0.95 -12.25 -25.36
C CYS A 100 -2.26 -11.69 -25.94
N GLY A 101 -3.18 -12.54 -26.35
CA GLY A 101 -4.54 -12.11 -26.72
C GLY A 101 -5.29 -11.40 -25.59
N PHE A 102 -4.87 -11.62 -24.35
CA PHE A 102 -5.44 -10.98 -23.16
C PHE A 102 -4.71 -9.70 -22.72
N THR A 103 -3.69 -9.23 -23.45
CA THR A 103 -2.87 -8.07 -23.08
C THR A 103 -3.70 -6.79 -22.88
N GLY A 104 -4.84 -6.67 -23.58
CA GLY A 104 -5.80 -5.57 -23.36
C GLY A 104 -6.31 -5.44 -21.93
N GLN A 105 -6.22 -6.49 -21.11
CA GLN A 105 -6.61 -6.46 -19.69
C GLN A 105 -5.73 -5.53 -18.83
N TYR A 106 -4.54 -5.13 -19.29
CA TYR A 106 -3.75 -4.11 -18.58
C TYR A 106 -4.54 -2.81 -18.32
N ARG A 107 -5.37 -2.37 -19.28
CA ARG A 107 -6.20 -1.17 -19.08
C ARG A 107 -7.20 -1.33 -17.94
N GLY A 108 -7.87 -2.48 -17.87
CA GLY A 108 -8.82 -2.77 -16.80
C GLY A 108 -8.14 -2.96 -15.45
N LEU A 109 -6.96 -3.60 -15.41
CA LEU A 109 -6.16 -3.74 -14.19
C LEU A 109 -5.70 -2.38 -13.66
N GLU A 110 -5.26 -1.48 -14.56
CA GLU A 110 -4.90 -0.12 -14.19
C GLU A 110 -6.11 0.66 -13.69
N ALA A 111 -7.27 0.51 -14.33
CA ALA A 111 -8.52 1.14 -13.89
C ALA A 111 -8.92 0.67 -12.49
N LEU A 112 -8.89 -0.64 -12.20
CA LEU A 112 -9.13 -1.17 -10.86
C LEU A 112 -8.15 -0.60 -9.84
N TYR A 113 -6.85 -0.56 -10.17
CA TYR A 113 -5.83 0.00 -9.31
C TYR A 113 -6.13 1.47 -8.98
N GLN A 114 -6.41 2.31 -9.99
CA GLN A 114 -6.72 3.72 -9.77
C GLN A 114 -7.99 3.92 -8.95
N GLN A 115 -9.02 3.10 -9.17
CA GLN A 115 -10.31 3.20 -8.49
C GLN A 115 -10.22 2.82 -7.02
N TYR A 116 -9.51 1.73 -6.68
CA TYR A 116 -9.57 1.12 -5.35
C TYR A 116 -8.29 1.24 -4.52
N ARG A 117 -7.19 1.82 -5.04
CA ARG A 117 -5.92 1.92 -4.30
C ARG A 117 -6.06 2.67 -2.97
N GLU A 118 -6.86 3.74 -2.94
CA GLU A 118 -7.08 4.53 -1.72
C GLU A 118 -7.95 3.76 -0.71
N ALA A 119 -8.82 2.85 -1.18
CA ALA A 119 -9.58 1.93 -0.35
C ALA A 119 -8.73 0.75 0.15
N GLY A 120 -7.54 0.54 -0.42
CA GLY A 120 -6.59 -0.46 0.03
C GLY A 120 -6.31 -1.60 -0.94
N LEU A 121 -6.78 -1.54 -2.20
CA LEU A 121 -6.40 -2.51 -3.23
C LEU A 121 -5.00 -2.21 -3.76
N MET A 122 -4.20 -3.26 -3.91
CA MET A 122 -2.96 -3.23 -4.68
C MET A 122 -3.04 -4.27 -5.80
N VAL A 123 -2.71 -3.85 -7.02
CA VAL A 123 -2.50 -4.76 -8.15
C VAL A 123 -1.01 -5.01 -8.26
N LEU A 124 -0.60 -6.29 -8.33
CA LEU A 124 0.80 -6.70 -8.41
C LEU A 124 1.01 -7.51 -9.70
N GLY A 125 1.74 -6.96 -10.65
CA GLY A 125 1.99 -7.58 -11.95
C GLY A 125 3.32 -8.33 -11.99
N PHE A 126 3.28 -9.58 -12.45
CA PHE A 126 4.44 -10.46 -12.58
C PHE A 126 4.57 -10.94 -14.04
N PRO A 127 5.40 -10.31 -14.87
CA PRO A 127 5.62 -10.77 -16.23
C PRO A 127 6.15 -12.20 -16.26
N SER A 128 5.61 -13.04 -17.16
CA SER A 128 6.03 -14.43 -17.27
C SER A 128 6.19 -14.85 -18.71
N ASN A 129 7.31 -15.52 -19.02
CA ASN A 129 7.52 -16.13 -20.34
C ASN A 129 7.23 -17.64 -20.35
N ASP A 130 6.56 -18.17 -19.34
CA ASP A 130 6.23 -19.61 -19.30
C ASP A 130 5.31 -20.05 -20.44
N PHE A 131 4.56 -19.10 -20.99
CA PHE A 131 3.66 -19.33 -22.13
C PHE A 131 4.19 -18.70 -23.44
N LEU A 132 5.49 -18.36 -23.50
CA LEU A 132 6.22 -17.89 -24.68
C LEU A 132 5.66 -16.59 -25.30
N GLN A 133 5.07 -15.71 -24.49
CA GLN A 133 4.41 -14.48 -24.95
C GLN A 133 4.96 -13.21 -24.26
N GLU A 134 6.17 -13.27 -23.71
CA GLU A 134 6.81 -12.13 -23.06
C GLU A 134 8.20 -11.86 -23.63
N PRO A 135 8.60 -10.58 -23.89
CA PRO A 135 9.96 -10.25 -24.30
C PRO A 135 11.02 -10.82 -23.36
N ARG A 136 12.21 -11.11 -23.88
CA ARG A 136 13.33 -11.58 -23.06
C ARG A 136 13.84 -10.49 -22.12
N SER A 137 13.90 -9.24 -22.60
CA SER A 137 14.40 -8.08 -21.83
C SER A 137 13.30 -7.48 -20.96
N GLU A 138 13.59 -7.30 -19.68
CA GLU A 138 12.69 -6.61 -18.72
C GLU A 138 12.50 -5.14 -19.08
N ASP A 139 13.52 -4.47 -19.63
CA ASP A 139 13.41 -3.07 -20.09
C ASP A 139 12.33 -2.94 -21.18
N LYS A 140 12.28 -3.88 -22.13
CA LYS A 140 11.23 -3.89 -23.17
C LYS A 140 9.85 -4.15 -22.59
N VAL A 141 9.75 -5.00 -21.57
CA VAL A 141 8.47 -5.22 -20.85
C VAL A 141 8.04 -3.96 -20.14
N ARG A 142 8.95 -3.31 -19.40
CA ARG A 142 8.68 -2.05 -18.70
C ARG A 142 8.24 -0.94 -19.67
N GLU A 143 8.98 -0.77 -20.75
CA GLU A 143 8.66 0.20 -21.80
C GLU A 143 7.26 -0.05 -22.38
N PHE A 144 6.97 -1.28 -22.75
CA PHE A 144 5.67 -1.69 -23.29
C PHE A 144 4.53 -1.38 -22.29
N CYS A 145 4.66 -1.79 -21.03
CA CYS A 145 3.64 -1.56 -20.01
C CYS A 145 3.39 -0.05 -19.76
N SER A 146 4.48 0.74 -19.69
CA SER A 146 4.38 2.17 -19.40
C SER A 146 3.89 2.98 -20.59
N LEU A 147 4.41 2.74 -21.81
CA LEU A 147 4.07 3.55 -22.98
C LEU A 147 2.75 3.13 -23.63
N THR A 148 2.43 1.83 -23.65
CA THR A 148 1.22 1.35 -24.34
C THR A 148 -0.01 1.37 -23.45
N TYR A 149 0.15 1.06 -22.16
CA TYR A 149 -0.96 0.91 -21.22
C TYR A 149 -0.94 1.88 -20.05
N ASN A 150 0.12 2.72 -19.94
CA ASN A 150 0.31 3.68 -18.85
C ASN A 150 0.18 3.03 -17.46
N VAL A 151 0.69 1.80 -17.31
CA VAL A 151 0.64 1.02 -16.07
C VAL A 151 1.36 1.77 -14.94
N LYS A 152 0.68 1.98 -13.83
CA LYS A 152 1.17 2.61 -12.59
C LYS A 152 1.20 1.66 -11.41
N PHE A 153 0.46 0.56 -11.46
CA PHE A 153 0.55 -0.45 -10.42
C PHE A 153 1.93 -1.13 -10.42
N PRO A 154 2.42 -1.64 -9.27
CA PRO A 154 3.70 -2.30 -9.15
C PRO A 154 3.86 -3.48 -10.11
N MET A 155 4.94 -3.44 -10.90
CA MET A 155 5.39 -4.53 -11.75
C MET A 155 6.69 -5.10 -11.19
N PHE A 156 6.80 -6.42 -11.17
CA PHE A 156 7.93 -7.15 -10.61
C PHE A 156 8.75 -7.84 -11.68
N GLU A 157 9.88 -8.40 -11.28
CA GLU A 157 10.76 -9.19 -12.11
C GLU A 157 10.03 -10.33 -12.83
N LYS A 158 10.58 -10.75 -13.96
CA LYS A 158 10.03 -11.89 -14.71
C LYS A 158 10.02 -13.13 -13.83
N THR A 159 8.84 -13.73 -13.69
CA THR A 159 8.58 -14.79 -12.72
C THR A 159 8.07 -16.05 -13.42
N ARG A 160 8.52 -17.21 -12.95
CA ARG A 160 7.97 -18.49 -13.37
C ARG A 160 6.68 -18.78 -12.62
N VAL A 161 5.63 -19.16 -13.34
CA VAL A 161 4.28 -19.34 -12.79
C VAL A 161 3.67 -20.70 -13.08
N ALA A 162 4.17 -21.40 -14.11
CA ALA A 162 3.64 -22.72 -14.49
C ALA A 162 4.02 -23.79 -13.46
N LYS A 163 3.06 -24.65 -13.10
CA LYS A 163 3.15 -25.66 -12.04
C LYS A 163 4.49 -26.41 -11.96
N ARG A 164 5.03 -26.81 -13.11
CA ARG A 164 6.24 -27.64 -13.18
C ARG A 164 7.52 -26.97 -12.62
N HIS A 165 7.54 -25.63 -12.54
CA HIS A 165 8.73 -24.87 -12.14
C HIS A 165 8.37 -23.48 -11.55
N ALA A 166 7.18 -23.37 -10.97
CA ALA A 166 6.70 -22.11 -10.40
C ALA A 166 7.66 -21.58 -9.33
N ASP A 167 7.79 -20.27 -9.29
CA ASP A 167 8.46 -19.53 -8.23
C ASP A 167 7.80 -19.84 -6.87
N PRO A 168 8.55 -19.88 -5.76
CA PRO A 168 8.01 -20.19 -4.44
C PRO A 168 6.81 -19.34 -4.03
N PHE A 169 6.77 -18.05 -4.43
CA PHE A 169 5.62 -17.19 -4.21
C PHE A 169 4.37 -17.72 -4.94
N TYR A 170 4.48 -18.06 -6.23
CA TYR A 170 3.38 -18.63 -6.99
C TYR A 170 3.00 -20.04 -6.52
N GLN A 171 3.96 -20.83 -6.02
CA GLN A 171 3.66 -22.11 -5.37
C GLN A 171 2.80 -21.91 -4.11
N ALA A 172 3.12 -20.91 -3.27
CA ALA A 172 2.35 -20.61 -2.07
C ALA A 172 0.90 -20.21 -2.40
N LEU A 173 0.71 -19.34 -3.39
CA LEU A 173 -0.61 -18.93 -3.86
C LEU A 173 -1.42 -20.12 -4.43
N ALA A 174 -0.79 -20.91 -5.28
CA ALA A 174 -1.43 -22.07 -5.90
C ALA A 174 -1.75 -23.18 -4.90
N ASN A 175 -0.91 -23.41 -3.89
CA ASN A 175 -1.16 -24.40 -2.85
C ASN A 175 -2.38 -24.03 -1.99
N GLN A 176 -2.64 -22.75 -1.80
CA GLN A 176 -3.80 -22.29 -1.03
C GLN A 176 -5.09 -22.27 -1.89
N SER A 177 -5.00 -21.87 -3.15
CA SER A 177 -6.16 -21.83 -4.05
C SER A 177 -6.50 -23.18 -4.70
N GLY A 178 -5.54 -24.12 -4.76
CA GLY A 178 -5.66 -25.36 -5.51
C GLY A 178 -5.47 -25.20 -7.03
N ASP A 179 -5.14 -24.00 -7.52
CA ASP A 179 -5.11 -23.69 -8.95
C ASP A 179 -3.82 -22.96 -9.36
N TYR A 180 -3.11 -23.49 -10.36
CA TYR A 180 -1.93 -22.87 -10.95
C TYR A 180 -2.30 -22.10 -12.24
N PRO A 181 -1.58 -21.01 -12.56
CA PRO A 181 -1.73 -20.35 -13.86
C PRO A 181 -1.57 -21.34 -15.00
N ARG A 182 -2.62 -21.44 -15.84
CA ARG A 182 -2.61 -22.26 -17.07
C ARG A 182 -2.34 -21.41 -18.30
N TRP A 183 -2.41 -20.09 -18.15
CA TRP A 183 -2.15 -19.11 -19.20
C TRP A 183 -1.82 -17.75 -18.57
N ASN A 184 -1.48 -16.75 -19.40
CA ASN A 184 -1.24 -15.38 -18.99
C ASN A 184 -2.53 -14.71 -18.47
N PHE A 185 -2.40 -13.73 -17.61
CA PHE A 185 -3.50 -12.99 -16.97
C PHE A 185 -4.39 -13.85 -16.06
N HIS A 186 -3.84 -14.92 -15.50
CA HIS A 186 -4.43 -15.57 -14.33
C HIS A 186 -4.29 -14.66 -13.11
N LYS A 187 -5.29 -14.64 -12.24
CA LYS A 187 -5.33 -13.72 -11.10
C LYS A 187 -5.59 -14.48 -9.80
N TYR A 188 -4.87 -14.08 -8.74
CA TYR A 188 -5.19 -14.47 -7.37
C TYR A 188 -5.60 -13.23 -6.60
N LEU A 189 -6.71 -13.29 -5.88
CA LEU A 189 -7.13 -12.25 -4.95
C LEU A 189 -6.80 -12.69 -3.53
N LEU A 190 -6.08 -11.84 -2.79
CA LEU A 190 -5.74 -12.06 -1.40
C LEU A 190 -6.45 -11.02 -0.53
N ASP A 191 -6.93 -11.48 0.63
CA ASP A 191 -7.50 -10.61 1.66
C ASP A 191 -6.41 -9.79 2.39
N ARG A 192 -6.83 -8.94 3.32
CA ARG A 192 -5.92 -8.11 4.13
C ARG A 192 -5.01 -8.93 5.04
N GLN A 193 -5.33 -10.19 5.29
CA GLN A 193 -4.54 -11.14 6.07
C GLN A 193 -3.56 -11.93 5.20
N GLY A 194 -3.57 -11.72 3.88
CA GLY A 194 -2.71 -12.40 2.92
C GLY A 194 -3.19 -13.81 2.55
N ASN A 195 -4.44 -14.17 2.85
CA ASN A 195 -5.01 -15.44 2.40
C ASN A 195 -5.56 -15.30 0.98
N VAL A 196 -5.37 -16.32 0.14
CA VAL A 196 -6.00 -16.36 -1.17
C VAL A 196 -7.49 -16.65 -1.00
N VAL A 197 -8.34 -15.68 -1.33
CA VAL A 197 -9.80 -15.79 -1.24
C VAL A 197 -10.45 -16.18 -2.55
N ALA A 198 -9.78 -15.92 -3.68
CA ALA A 198 -10.26 -16.32 -4.99
C ALA A 198 -9.11 -16.49 -6.01
N SER A 199 -9.38 -17.32 -7.03
CA SER A 199 -8.51 -17.54 -8.19
C SER A 199 -9.35 -17.42 -9.47
N TYR A 200 -8.85 -16.65 -10.44
CA TYR A 200 -9.55 -16.37 -11.68
C TYR A 200 -8.69 -16.70 -12.88
N GLY A 201 -9.22 -17.49 -13.80
CA GLY A 201 -8.55 -17.78 -15.08
C GLY A 201 -8.41 -16.55 -15.98
N SER A 202 -7.66 -16.71 -17.05
CA SER A 202 -7.32 -15.64 -18.01
C SER A 202 -8.54 -14.95 -18.65
N SER A 203 -9.63 -15.69 -18.85
CA SER A 203 -10.87 -15.20 -19.49
C SER A 203 -11.67 -14.22 -18.60
N VAL A 204 -11.52 -14.29 -17.28
CA VAL A 204 -12.18 -13.34 -16.35
C VAL A 204 -11.48 -12.00 -16.49
N LYS A 205 -12.21 -11.01 -17.00
CA LYS A 205 -11.69 -9.66 -17.22
C LYS A 205 -11.66 -8.86 -15.93
N PRO A 206 -10.85 -7.78 -15.86
CA PRO A 206 -10.83 -6.89 -14.70
C PRO A 206 -12.15 -6.18 -14.40
N ASP A 207 -13.01 -6.02 -15.41
CA ASP A 207 -14.36 -5.44 -15.31
C ASP A 207 -15.47 -6.48 -15.06
N ASP A 208 -15.10 -7.74 -14.80
CA ASP A 208 -16.05 -8.80 -14.46
C ASP A 208 -16.66 -8.56 -13.07
N GLU A 209 -17.99 -8.65 -12.99
CA GLU A 209 -18.75 -8.39 -11.77
C GLU A 209 -18.33 -9.32 -10.63
N SER A 210 -18.01 -10.57 -10.91
CA SER A 210 -17.57 -11.54 -9.90
C SER A 210 -16.22 -11.16 -9.28
N LEU A 211 -15.29 -10.62 -10.07
CA LEU A 211 -14.02 -10.13 -9.58
C LEU A 211 -14.20 -8.85 -8.78
N ILE A 212 -14.97 -7.88 -9.30
CA ILE A 212 -15.22 -6.59 -8.64
C ILE A 212 -15.91 -6.80 -7.30
N SER A 213 -16.99 -7.58 -7.24
CA SER A 213 -17.72 -7.81 -5.99
C SER A 213 -16.86 -8.52 -4.94
N THR A 214 -15.97 -9.43 -5.37
CA THR A 214 -15.03 -10.09 -4.44
C THR A 214 -13.96 -9.11 -3.94
N ILE A 215 -13.47 -8.19 -4.78
CA ILE A 215 -12.57 -7.12 -4.34
C ILE A 215 -13.28 -6.25 -3.29
N GLU A 216 -14.47 -5.74 -3.61
CA GLU A 216 -15.22 -4.83 -2.74
C GLU A 216 -15.57 -5.45 -1.39
N SER A 217 -15.91 -6.74 -1.36
CA SER A 217 -16.21 -7.46 -0.11
C SER A 217 -15.00 -7.69 0.80
N ASN A 218 -13.78 -7.50 0.29
CA ASN A 218 -12.53 -7.65 1.04
C ASN A 218 -11.85 -6.31 1.36
N LEU A 219 -12.34 -5.19 0.81
CA LEU A 219 -11.84 -3.85 1.10
C LEU A 219 -12.37 -3.29 2.41
#